data_e30b5e9797f9e1530684f400e9b78513
#
_entry.id   e30b5e9797f9e1530684f400e9b78513
#
_cell.length_a   1.000
_cell.length_b   1.000
_cell.length_c   1.000
_cell.angle_alpha   90.00
_cell.angle_beta   90.00
_cell.angle_gamma   90.00
#
_symmetry.space_group_name_H-M   'P 1'
#
loop_
_entity.id
_entity.type
_entity.pdbx_description
1 polymer ?
#
loop_
_entity_poly.entity_id
_entity_poly.type
_entity_poly.pdbx_seq_one_letter_code
_entity_poly.pdbx_strand_id
1 'polypeptide(L)'
;VRLVPQLQELRDPIAPRLDAIERLTDGAGMIQHSIYSVPDRNHGYCLDDNARALLLMHAMPQELASRADELARIYASFVQHAWNGEAGRFRNFMGYDREWLESIGSEDSFGRAVWSIGGSAAKARQPDLRRWALHLFDQVAPNALQLHYPRSWAFALIGADLLLDAHPGHPLASTMVADFGSRLHELLLDCRRPGWGWFEPVLSYDNARLCEALMRAGRRQGSARMTDDGLAAFEWLKQMQRSEAGQFRAIGTEGFGRAFADPLSFDQQPLEAWATIDAADLAFAVSGDERWPAYAWTAFRWYLGDNEVGVPIASLGDGGCFDGLMSDRANLNQGAESVLSFQFACCAIQRIGRMAETGSSIEQKGSASAS
;
A
#
# COMPACT_ATOMS: atom_id res chain seq x y z
N VAL A 1 2.64 -25.43 1.87
CA VAL A 1 2.39 -24.84 3.20
C VAL A 1 0.88 -24.60 3.29
N ARG A 2 0.20 -25.27 4.25
CA ARG A 2 -1.24 -25.10 4.47
C ARG A 2 -1.50 -23.77 5.17
N LEU A 3 -1.70 -22.69 4.40
CA LEU A 3 -2.17 -21.38 4.90
C LEU A 3 -3.64 -21.46 5.42
N VAL A 4 -4.44 -22.34 4.81
CA VAL A 4 -5.89 -22.44 5.03
C VAL A 4 -6.31 -22.70 6.48
N PRO A 5 -5.73 -23.64 7.25
CA PRO A 5 -6.13 -23.86 8.63
C PRO A 5 -5.80 -22.68 9.56
N GLN A 6 -4.64 -22.03 9.37
CA GLN A 6 -4.21 -20.89 10.19
C GLN A 6 -5.06 -19.63 9.94
N LEU A 7 -5.46 -19.41 8.68
CA LEU A 7 -6.38 -18.33 8.30
C LEU A 7 -7.80 -18.58 8.85
N GLN A 8 -8.25 -19.82 8.88
CA GLN A 8 -9.58 -20.19 9.35
C GLN A 8 -9.74 -19.95 10.86
N GLU A 9 -8.70 -20.26 11.66
CA GLU A 9 -8.69 -20.03 13.12
C GLU A 9 -8.64 -18.53 13.49
N LEU A 10 -8.09 -17.67 12.60
CA LEU A 10 -7.94 -16.24 12.83
C LEU A 10 -8.92 -15.38 12.00
N ARG A 11 -9.85 -16.00 11.28
CA ARG A 11 -10.70 -15.31 10.30
C ARG A 11 -11.51 -14.16 10.90
N ASP A 12 -12.13 -14.36 12.03
CA ASP A 12 -12.95 -13.33 12.70
C ASP A 12 -12.10 -12.21 13.32
N PRO A 13 -10.98 -12.51 14.03
CA PRO A 13 -10.12 -11.47 14.59
C PRO A 13 -9.43 -10.58 13.56
N ILE A 14 -9.17 -11.10 12.36
CA ILE A 14 -8.49 -10.38 11.28
C ILE A 14 -9.44 -9.82 10.21
N ALA A 15 -10.75 -9.91 10.43
CA ALA A 15 -11.72 -9.29 9.53
C ALA A 15 -11.50 -7.76 9.48
N PRO A 16 -11.51 -7.13 8.28
CA PRO A 16 -11.40 -5.68 8.17
C PRO A 16 -12.51 -4.97 8.97
N ARG A 17 -12.16 -3.85 9.60
CA ARG A 17 -13.05 -3.07 10.47
C ARG A 17 -12.93 -1.58 10.16
N LEU A 18 -13.99 -0.82 10.42
CA LEU A 18 -14.01 0.62 10.23
C LEU A 18 -13.95 1.42 11.54
N ASP A 19 -14.05 0.78 12.71
CA ASP A 19 -14.20 1.47 13.99
C ASP A 19 -13.04 2.45 14.30
N ALA A 20 -11.80 2.02 14.09
CA ALA A 20 -10.63 2.87 14.28
C ALA A 20 -10.52 3.98 13.21
N ILE A 21 -10.92 3.68 11.98
CA ILE A 21 -10.95 4.63 10.86
C ILE A 21 -11.98 5.72 11.12
N GLU A 22 -13.21 5.34 11.52
CA GLU A 22 -14.29 6.28 11.84
C GLU A 22 -13.92 7.17 13.03
N ARG A 23 -13.22 6.62 14.03
CA ARG A 23 -12.74 7.39 15.18
C ARG A 23 -11.77 8.52 14.77
N LEU A 24 -10.92 8.29 13.74
CA LEU A 24 -9.98 9.26 13.21
C LEU A 24 -10.61 10.18 12.15
N THR A 25 -11.85 9.97 11.75
CA THR A 25 -12.49 10.68 10.63
C THR A 25 -13.57 11.63 11.12
N ASP A 26 -13.59 12.83 10.57
CA ASP A 26 -14.67 13.78 10.73
C ASP A 26 -15.22 14.23 9.35
N GLY A 27 -16.05 15.27 9.32
CA GLY A 27 -16.65 15.75 8.07
C GLY A 27 -15.68 16.43 7.09
N ALA A 28 -14.42 16.68 7.49
CA ALA A 28 -13.39 17.24 6.63
C ALA A 28 -12.50 16.18 6.01
N GLY A 29 -12.15 15.13 6.79
CA GLY A 29 -11.24 14.09 6.37
C GLY A 29 -10.75 13.23 7.54
N MET A 30 -9.68 12.49 7.33
CA MET A 30 -9.02 11.66 8.34
C MET A 30 -7.95 12.48 9.05
N ILE A 31 -8.03 12.56 10.39
CA ILE A 31 -7.05 13.21 11.27
C ILE A 31 -5.79 12.35 11.28
N GLN A 32 -4.62 13.00 11.09
CA GLN A 32 -3.34 12.32 10.84
C GLN A 32 -2.83 11.53 12.05
N HIS A 33 -2.89 12.09 13.27
CA HIS A 33 -2.29 11.51 14.45
C HIS A 33 -3.29 11.29 15.58
N SER A 34 -2.88 10.46 16.54
CA SER A 34 -3.60 10.25 17.80
C SER A 34 -2.63 10.23 18.99
N ILE A 35 -3.16 10.51 20.16
CA ILE A 35 -2.52 10.22 21.45
C ILE A 35 -3.18 8.94 21.97
N TYR A 36 -2.47 7.84 21.96
CA TYR A 36 -3.06 6.49 22.05
C TYR A 36 -4.14 6.31 20.97
N SER A 37 -5.39 6.14 21.33
CA SER A 37 -6.53 6.03 20.41
C SER A 37 -7.36 7.32 20.29
N VAL A 38 -6.96 8.42 20.92
CA VAL A 38 -7.68 9.71 20.87
C VAL A 38 -7.12 10.56 19.75
N PRO A 39 -7.95 10.96 18.75
CA PRO A 39 -7.48 11.79 17.63
C PRO A 39 -6.85 13.10 18.11
N ASP A 40 -5.63 13.40 17.67
CA ASP A 40 -4.93 14.62 18.02
C ASP A 40 -5.18 15.73 16.98
N ARG A 41 -6.11 16.60 17.33
CA ARG A 41 -6.51 17.71 16.45
C ARG A 41 -5.43 18.77 16.25
N ASN A 42 -4.35 18.76 17.03
CA ASN A 42 -3.24 19.70 16.81
C ASN A 42 -2.49 19.45 15.51
N HIS A 43 -2.56 18.23 14.95
CA HIS A 43 -1.87 17.86 13.72
C HIS A 43 -2.74 18.03 12.45
N GLY A 44 -4.05 18.13 12.57
CA GLY A 44 -4.96 18.28 11.44
C GLY A 44 -4.98 17.05 10.52
N TYR A 45 -4.92 17.30 9.21
CA TYR A 45 -5.13 16.31 8.16
C TYR A 45 -3.96 16.32 7.17
N CYS A 46 -3.70 15.17 6.52
CA CYS A 46 -2.82 15.14 5.36
C CYS A 46 -3.44 14.41 4.17
N LEU A 47 -3.00 14.78 2.97
CA LEU A 47 -3.44 14.16 1.73
C LEU A 47 -3.03 12.69 1.64
N ASP A 48 -1.82 12.35 2.11
CA ASP A 48 -1.32 10.98 2.09
C ASP A 48 -2.30 10.00 2.75
N ASP A 49 -2.77 10.32 3.94
CA ASP A 49 -3.70 9.46 4.69
C ASP A 49 -5.09 9.44 4.08
N ASN A 50 -5.60 10.60 3.64
CA ASN A 50 -6.91 10.65 2.99
C ASN A 50 -6.92 9.92 1.64
N ALA A 51 -5.83 9.94 0.88
CA ALA A 51 -5.67 9.18 -0.34
C ALA A 51 -5.64 7.66 -0.06
N ARG A 52 -4.88 7.20 0.95
CA ARG A 52 -4.89 5.81 1.40
C ARG A 52 -6.26 5.38 1.91
N ALA A 53 -6.92 6.23 2.72
CA ALA A 53 -8.26 5.96 3.23
C ALA A 53 -9.26 5.78 2.09
N LEU A 54 -9.24 6.64 1.07
CA LEU A 54 -10.08 6.52 -0.12
C LEU A 54 -9.88 5.17 -0.83
N LEU A 55 -8.63 4.76 -1.06
CA LEU A 55 -8.30 3.46 -1.65
C LEU A 55 -8.84 2.30 -0.81
N LEU A 56 -8.64 2.36 0.50
CA LEU A 56 -9.08 1.31 1.41
C LEU A 56 -10.60 1.12 1.39
N MET A 57 -11.37 2.20 1.28
CA MET A 57 -12.84 2.09 1.19
C MET A 57 -13.30 1.25 -0.01
N HIS A 58 -12.54 1.23 -1.09
CA HIS A 58 -12.84 0.38 -2.25
C HIS A 58 -12.43 -1.09 -2.06
N ALA A 59 -11.52 -1.36 -1.13
CA ALA A 59 -11.08 -2.71 -0.78
C ALA A 59 -11.93 -3.36 0.33
N MET A 60 -12.75 -2.60 1.05
CA MET A 60 -13.61 -3.09 2.12
C MET A 60 -14.60 -4.15 1.62
N PRO A 61 -14.86 -5.21 2.41
CA PRO A 61 -15.78 -6.26 2.04
C PRO A 61 -17.23 -5.77 1.96
N GLN A 62 -18.08 -6.55 1.29
CA GLN A 62 -19.47 -6.15 0.97
C GLN A 62 -20.31 -5.83 2.20
N GLU A 63 -20.03 -6.48 3.32
CA GLU A 63 -20.73 -6.28 4.60
C GLU A 63 -20.52 -4.87 5.16
N LEU A 64 -19.40 -4.22 4.81
CA LEU A 64 -19.04 -2.86 5.22
C LEU A 64 -19.31 -1.81 4.11
N ALA A 65 -19.83 -2.23 2.95
CA ALA A 65 -19.92 -1.37 1.76
C ALA A 65 -20.65 -0.04 2.00
N SER A 66 -21.77 -0.04 2.72
CA SER A 66 -22.56 1.19 2.97
C SER A 66 -21.73 2.23 3.74
N ARG A 67 -21.11 1.83 4.85
CA ARG A 67 -20.26 2.72 5.67
C ARG A 67 -19.03 3.16 4.90
N ALA A 68 -18.38 2.23 4.21
CA ALA A 68 -17.21 2.52 3.38
C ALA A 68 -17.52 3.52 2.25
N ASP A 69 -18.70 3.42 1.64
CA ASP A 69 -19.11 4.33 0.58
C ASP A 69 -19.42 5.75 1.09
N GLU A 70 -19.89 5.90 2.33
CA GLU A 70 -20.07 7.20 2.99
C GLU A 70 -18.71 7.85 3.28
N LEU A 71 -17.77 7.10 3.87
CA LEU A 71 -16.42 7.55 4.14
C LEU A 71 -15.64 7.88 2.85
N ALA A 72 -15.80 7.09 1.79
CA ALA A 72 -15.16 7.34 0.51
C ALA A 72 -15.50 8.72 -0.06
N ARG A 73 -16.73 9.24 0.16
CA ARG A 73 -17.10 10.60 -0.29
C ARG A 73 -16.35 11.69 0.51
N ILE A 74 -16.15 11.48 1.80
CA ILE A 74 -15.40 12.43 2.65
C ILE A 74 -13.96 12.52 2.13
N TYR A 75 -13.31 11.38 1.95
CA TYR A 75 -11.91 11.33 1.47
C TYR A 75 -11.77 11.82 0.03
N ALA A 76 -12.71 11.50 -0.86
CA ALA A 76 -12.73 12.03 -2.22
C ALA A 76 -12.87 13.56 -2.25
N SER A 77 -13.71 14.11 -1.37
CA SER A 77 -13.85 15.56 -1.21
C SER A 77 -12.56 16.21 -0.72
N PHE A 78 -11.84 15.57 0.22
CA PHE A 78 -10.54 16.04 0.68
C PHE A 78 -9.51 16.03 -0.46
N VAL A 79 -9.39 14.92 -1.20
CA VAL A 79 -8.49 14.80 -2.36
C VAL A 79 -8.78 15.86 -3.41
N GLN A 80 -10.08 16.11 -3.72
CA GLN A 80 -10.48 17.18 -4.64
C GLN A 80 -10.06 18.56 -4.13
N HIS A 81 -10.26 18.83 -2.84
CA HIS A 81 -9.90 20.13 -2.24
C HIS A 81 -8.39 20.34 -2.14
N ALA A 82 -7.62 19.27 -2.02
CA ALA A 82 -6.16 19.32 -2.02
C ALA A 82 -5.57 19.73 -3.39
N TRP A 83 -6.31 19.52 -4.50
CA TRP A 83 -5.83 19.87 -5.83
C TRP A 83 -5.76 21.39 -6.00
N ASN A 84 -4.55 21.89 -6.24
CA ASN A 84 -4.29 23.28 -6.61
C ASN A 84 -4.06 23.36 -8.13
N GLY A 85 -5.14 23.61 -8.89
CA GLY A 85 -5.08 23.65 -10.35
C GLY A 85 -4.22 24.78 -10.92
N GLU A 86 -4.05 25.90 -10.18
CA GLU A 86 -3.18 27.00 -10.60
C GLU A 86 -1.70 26.60 -10.53
N ALA A 87 -1.31 25.88 -9.48
CA ALA A 87 0.05 25.38 -9.32
C ALA A 87 0.30 24.07 -10.10
N GLY A 88 -0.76 23.38 -10.55
CA GLY A 88 -0.67 22.03 -11.12
C GLY A 88 -0.16 20.99 -10.12
N ARG A 89 -0.37 21.21 -8.82
CA ARG A 89 0.16 20.37 -7.72
C ARG A 89 -0.90 20.17 -6.65
N PHE A 90 -0.76 19.08 -5.89
CA PHE A 90 -1.55 18.91 -4.68
C PHE A 90 -0.89 19.62 -3.50
N ARG A 91 -1.72 20.07 -2.55
CA ARG A 91 -1.31 20.43 -1.19
C ARG A 91 -1.34 19.15 -0.35
N ASN A 92 -0.52 19.07 0.71
CA ASN A 92 -0.51 17.89 1.57
C ASN A 92 -1.16 18.15 2.94
N PHE A 93 -0.73 19.19 3.65
CA PHE A 93 -1.12 19.41 5.04
C PHE A 93 -2.19 20.48 5.20
N MET A 94 -3.24 20.13 5.96
CA MET A 94 -4.32 21.03 6.34
C MET A 94 -4.43 21.06 7.88
N GLY A 95 -4.47 22.25 8.46
CA GLY A 95 -4.73 22.45 9.88
C GLY A 95 -6.14 22.00 10.27
N TYR A 96 -6.39 21.80 11.58
CA TYR A 96 -7.73 21.49 12.07
C TYR A 96 -8.73 22.63 11.89
N ASP A 97 -8.23 23.87 11.74
CA ASP A 97 -8.99 25.07 11.31
C ASP A 97 -9.38 25.06 9.82
N ARG A 98 -8.96 24.03 9.08
CA ARG A 98 -9.20 23.83 7.65
C ARG A 98 -8.44 24.78 6.72
N GLU A 99 -7.42 25.42 7.22
CA GLU A 99 -6.48 26.20 6.40
C GLU A 99 -5.35 25.31 5.88
N TRP A 100 -4.98 25.50 4.62
CA TRP A 100 -3.84 24.78 4.06
C TRP A 100 -2.54 25.37 4.60
N LEU A 101 -1.65 24.50 5.09
CA LEU A 101 -0.36 24.92 5.66
C LEU A 101 0.70 25.18 4.59
N GLU A 102 0.40 24.80 3.34
CA GLU A 102 1.29 24.97 2.19
C GLU A 102 0.50 25.09 0.89
N SER A 103 1.09 25.75 -0.11
CA SER A 103 0.50 25.88 -1.45
C SER A 103 0.80 24.67 -2.35
N ILE A 104 1.90 23.97 -2.10
CA ILE A 104 2.41 22.83 -2.85
C ILE A 104 2.96 21.81 -1.86
N GLY A 105 2.40 20.59 -1.89
CA GLY A 105 2.84 19.43 -1.11
C GLY A 105 3.99 18.66 -1.77
N SER A 106 4.37 17.55 -1.15
CA SER A 106 5.44 16.67 -1.62
C SER A 106 5.06 15.94 -2.92
N GLU A 107 6.06 15.42 -3.64
CA GLU A 107 5.81 14.54 -4.77
C GLU A 107 5.22 13.19 -4.36
N ASP A 108 5.53 12.72 -3.16
CA ASP A 108 4.94 11.50 -2.60
C ASP A 108 3.44 11.65 -2.40
N SER A 109 2.99 12.75 -1.80
CA SER A 109 1.57 13.02 -1.64
C SER A 109 0.86 13.13 -3.01
N PHE A 110 1.54 13.71 -4.01
CA PHE A 110 1.04 13.72 -5.39
C PHE A 110 0.87 12.30 -5.94
N GLY A 111 1.91 11.48 -5.86
CA GLY A 111 1.87 10.10 -6.35
C GLY A 111 0.77 9.28 -5.68
N ARG A 112 0.60 9.40 -4.35
CA ARG A 112 -0.47 8.74 -3.58
C ARG A 112 -1.86 9.24 -3.98
N ALA A 113 -2.01 10.54 -4.25
CA ALA A 113 -3.27 11.09 -4.78
C ALA A 113 -3.60 10.47 -6.14
N VAL A 114 -2.64 10.39 -7.07
CA VAL A 114 -2.83 9.73 -8.37
C VAL A 114 -3.21 8.25 -8.19
N TRP A 115 -2.57 7.54 -7.25
CA TRP A 115 -2.94 6.17 -6.92
C TRP A 115 -4.39 6.07 -6.46
N SER A 116 -4.81 6.92 -5.53
CA SER A 116 -6.18 6.91 -5.01
C SER A 116 -7.22 7.24 -6.07
N ILE A 117 -6.94 8.19 -6.94
CA ILE A 117 -7.80 8.61 -8.03
C ILE A 117 -7.92 7.49 -9.08
N GLY A 118 -6.80 6.91 -9.54
CA GLY A 118 -6.80 5.80 -10.48
C GLY A 118 -7.51 4.57 -9.93
N GLY A 119 -7.26 4.23 -8.66
CA GLY A 119 -7.95 3.16 -7.96
C GLY A 119 -9.45 3.41 -7.82
N SER A 120 -9.86 4.65 -7.56
CA SER A 120 -11.29 5.03 -7.48
C SER A 120 -11.98 4.93 -8.83
N ALA A 121 -11.35 5.39 -9.91
CA ALA A 121 -11.89 5.28 -11.25
C ALA A 121 -12.14 3.82 -11.68
N ALA A 122 -11.27 2.90 -11.22
CA ALA A 122 -11.41 1.48 -11.50
C ALA A 122 -12.36 0.73 -10.56
N LYS A 123 -12.31 1.01 -9.26
CA LYS A 123 -12.87 0.12 -8.23
C LYS A 123 -13.99 0.72 -7.38
N ALA A 124 -14.26 2.03 -7.43
CA ALA A 124 -15.33 2.60 -6.65
C ALA A 124 -16.68 1.94 -7.00
N ARG A 125 -17.47 1.56 -5.98
CA ARG A 125 -18.79 0.94 -6.19
C ARG A 125 -19.78 1.88 -6.84
N GLN A 126 -19.65 3.18 -6.53
CA GLN A 126 -20.55 4.22 -6.99
C GLN A 126 -20.14 4.77 -8.37
N PRO A 127 -21.04 4.78 -9.38
CA PRO A 127 -20.72 5.28 -10.72
C PRO A 127 -20.28 6.75 -10.76
N ASP A 128 -20.86 7.59 -9.89
CA ASP A 128 -20.52 9.01 -9.82
C ASP A 128 -19.11 9.24 -9.31
N LEU A 129 -18.70 8.43 -8.31
CA LEU A 129 -17.33 8.50 -7.79
C LEU A 129 -16.31 8.02 -8.83
N ARG A 130 -16.62 6.99 -9.63
CA ARG A 130 -15.77 6.59 -10.76
C ARG A 130 -15.62 7.70 -11.79
N ARG A 131 -16.74 8.39 -12.14
CA ARG A 131 -16.70 9.52 -13.11
C ARG A 131 -15.91 10.70 -12.59
N TRP A 132 -16.09 11.06 -11.31
CA TRP A 132 -15.31 12.09 -10.65
C TRP A 132 -13.83 11.75 -10.71
N ALA A 133 -13.47 10.54 -10.32
CA ALA A 133 -12.07 10.10 -10.28
C ALA A 133 -11.41 10.11 -11.67
N LEU A 134 -12.09 9.62 -12.70
CA LEU A 134 -11.61 9.69 -14.08
C LEU A 134 -11.37 11.12 -14.54
N HIS A 135 -12.33 12.02 -14.27
CA HIS A 135 -12.21 13.43 -14.61
C HIS A 135 -11.02 14.11 -13.90
N LEU A 136 -10.84 13.84 -12.60
CA LEU A 136 -9.71 14.39 -11.86
C LEU A 136 -8.38 13.78 -12.33
N PHE A 137 -8.36 12.49 -12.68
CA PHE A 137 -7.17 11.84 -13.24
C PHE A 137 -6.71 12.54 -14.52
N ASP A 138 -7.62 12.87 -15.44
CA ASP A 138 -7.31 13.59 -16.67
C ASP A 138 -6.69 14.96 -16.42
N GLN A 139 -7.13 15.64 -15.35
CA GLN A 139 -6.57 16.95 -14.97
C GLN A 139 -5.18 16.86 -14.38
N VAL A 140 -4.89 15.82 -13.57
CA VAL A 140 -3.64 15.73 -12.81
C VAL A 140 -2.54 14.97 -13.54
N ALA A 141 -2.89 14.03 -14.42
CA ALA A 141 -1.95 13.15 -15.10
C ALA A 141 -0.85 13.87 -15.90
N PRO A 142 -1.12 14.99 -16.63
CA PRO A 142 -0.05 15.73 -17.31
C PRO A 142 1.03 16.26 -16.37
N ASN A 143 0.64 16.68 -15.15
CA ASN A 143 1.57 17.16 -14.12
C ASN A 143 2.25 15.99 -13.40
N ALA A 144 1.58 14.86 -13.24
CA ALA A 144 2.16 13.65 -12.66
C ALA A 144 3.37 13.14 -13.46
N LEU A 145 3.37 13.30 -14.78
CA LEU A 145 4.52 12.96 -15.64
C LEU A 145 5.79 13.79 -15.37
N GLN A 146 5.66 14.89 -14.58
CA GLN A 146 6.78 15.72 -14.14
C GLN A 146 7.38 15.28 -12.79
N LEU A 147 6.93 14.19 -12.19
CA LEU A 147 7.49 13.68 -10.93
C LEU A 147 8.92 13.17 -11.11
N HIS A 148 9.76 13.35 -10.07
CA HIS A 148 11.20 13.09 -10.14
C HIS A 148 11.68 11.99 -9.19
N TYR A 149 10.91 11.65 -8.14
CA TYR A 149 11.34 10.71 -7.10
C TYR A 149 10.78 9.30 -7.33
N PRO A 150 11.58 8.24 -7.08
CA PRO A 150 11.19 6.86 -7.39
C PRO A 150 9.87 6.40 -6.73
N ARG A 151 9.62 6.81 -5.48
CA ARG A 151 8.39 6.44 -4.78
C ARG A 151 7.17 7.12 -5.36
N SER A 152 7.29 8.41 -5.72
CA SER A 152 6.19 9.11 -6.39
C SER A 152 5.87 8.52 -7.76
N TRP A 153 6.90 8.06 -8.53
CA TRP A 153 6.69 7.30 -9.76
C TRP A 153 5.95 5.98 -9.49
N ALA A 154 6.37 5.23 -8.47
CA ALA A 154 5.76 3.94 -8.12
C ALA A 154 4.29 4.10 -7.76
N PHE A 155 3.94 5.05 -6.90
CA PHE A 155 2.55 5.31 -6.52
C PHE A 155 1.69 5.73 -7.71
N ALA A 156 2.17 6.68 -8.51
CA ALA A 156 1.45 7.15 -9.69
C ALA A 156 1.28 6.05 -10.75
N LEU A 157 2.31 5.21 -10.96
CA LEU A 157 2.26 4.05 -11.85
C LEU A 157 1.21 3.03 -11.38
N ILE A 158 1.19 2.69 -10.09
CA ILE A 158 0.19 1.76 -9.53
C ILE A 158 -1.23 2.30 -9.76
N GLY A 159 -1.44 3.60 -9.56
CA GLY A 159 -2.72 4.25 -9.86
C GLY A 159 -3.11 4.18 -11.33
N ALA A 160 -2.17 4.46 -12.22
CA ALA A 160 -2.38 4.38 -13.66
C ALA A 160 -2.63 2.94 -14.13
N ASP A 161 -1.91 1.95 -13.59
CA ASP A 161 -2.13 0.52 -13.88
C ASP A 161 -3.53 0.06 -13.45
N LEU A 162 -4.00 0.48 -12.28
CA LEU A 162 -5.37 0.21 -11.82
C LEU A 162 -6.43 0.85 -12.72
N LEU A 163 -6.21 2.10 -13.15
CA LEU A 163 -7.12 2.76 -14.09
C LEU A 163 -7.24 1.98 -15.40
N LEU A 164 -6.14 1.46 -15.92
CA LEU A 164 -6.11 0.68 -17.16
C LEU A 164 -6.86 -0.65 -17.07
N ASP A 165 -7.14 -1.18 -15.89
CA ASP A 165 -8.01 -2.35 -15.72
C ASP A 165 -9.46 -2.04 -16.12
N ALA A 166 -9.94 -0.83 -15.86
CA ALA A 166 -11.28 -0.38 -16.22
C ALA A 166 -11.32 0.40 -17.56
N HIS A 167 -10.22 1.04 -17.92
CA HIS A 167 -10.08 1.90 -19.11
C HIS A 167 -8.81 1.54 -19.90
N PRO A 168 -8.75 0.35 -20.57
CA PRO A 168 -7.51 -0.17 -21.19
C PRO A 168 -6.89 0.74 -22.26
N GLY A 169 -7.71 1.61 -22.87
CA GLY A 169 -7.26 2.56 -23.93
C GLY A 169 -6.87 3.94 -23.42
N HIS A 170 -6.77 4.16 -22.10
CA HIS A 170 -6.51 5.50 -21.55
C HIS A 170 -5.08 5.97 -21.85
N PRO A 171 -4.86 7.02 -22.68
CA PRO A 171 -3.55 7.33 -23.23
C PRO A 171 -2.56 7.81 -22.17
N LEU A 172 -2.96 8.74 -21.26
CA LEU A 172 -2.08 9.24 -20.21
C LEU A 172 -1.69 8.16 -19.21
N ALA A 173 -2.62 7.28 -18.81
CA ALA A 173 -2.31 6.16 -17.93
C ALA A 173 -1.33 5.18 -18.58
N SER A 174 -1.51 4.88 -19.87
CA SER A 174 -0.56 4.04 -20.63
C SER A 174 0.84 4.68 -20.69
N THR A 175 0.91 5.98 -20.94
CA THR A 175 2.17 6.74 -20.94
C THR A 175 2.84 6.69 -19.56
N MET A 176 2.09 6.90 -18.48
CA MET A 176 2.63 6.86 -17.12
C MET A 176 3.20 5.49 -16.76
N VAL A 177 2.48 4.40 -17.09
CA VAL A 177 2.97 3.04 -16.84
C VAL A 177 4.25 2.76 -17.64
N ALA A 178 4.32 3.19 -18.89
CA ALA A 178 5.48 2.98 -19.74
C ALA A 178 6.70 3.81 -19.26
N ASP A 179 6.52 5.09 -19.04
CA ASP A 179 7.59 6.01 -18.66
C ASP A 179 8.15 5.71 -17.25
N PHE A 180 7.28 5.64 -16.25
CA PHE A 180 7.72 5.36 -14.89
C PHE A 180 8.26 3.94 -14.72
N GLY A 181 7.69 2.96 -15.43
CA GLY A 181 8.22 1.61 -15.48
C GLY A 181 9.65 1.58 -16.04
N SER A 182 9.92 2.32 -17.11
CA SER A 182 11.26 2.43 -17.71
C SER A 182 12.23 3.12 -16.75
N ARG A 183 11.85 4.25 -16.16
CA ARG A 183 12.69 4.98 -15.18
C ARG A 183 13.02 4.12 -13.95
N LEU A 184 12.06 3.39 -13.39
CA LEU A 184 12.31 2.47 -12.27
C LEU A 184 13.24 1.33 -12.69
N HIS A 185 13.07 0.78 -13.88
CA HIS A 185 13.92 -0.29 -14.37
C HIS A 185 15.35 0.17 -14.61
N GLU A 186 15.55 1.32 -15.25
CA GLU A 186 16.86 1.95 -15.43
C GLU A 186 17.54 2.21 -14.09
N LEU A 187 16.80 2.79 -13.12
CA LEU A 187 17.31 3.05 -11.78
C LEU A 187 17.81 1.76 -11.09
N LEU A 188 17.05 0.66 -11.19
CA LEU A 188 17.46 -0.64 -10.67
C LEU A 188 18.73 -1.16 -11.34
N LEU A 189 18.81 -1.07 -12.67
CA LEU A 189 19.96 -1.55 -13.43
C LEU A 189 21.24 -0.75 -13.12
N ASP A 190 21.12 0.55 -12.94
CA ASP A 190 22.23 1.46 -12.65
C ASP A 190 22.75 1.32 -11.21
N CYS A 191 21.85 1.07 -10.26
CA CYS A 191 22.21 1.00 -8.85
C CYS A 191 22.67 -0.38 -8.39
N ARG A 192 22.12 -1.46 -8.95
CA ARG A 192 22.44 -2.84 -8.52
C ARG A 192 23.92 -3.20 -8.71
N ARG A 193 24.47 -3.93 -7.74
CA ARG A 193 25.85 -4.41 -7.70
C ARG A 193 25.94 -5.73 -6.93
N PRO A 194 27.06 -6.43 -6.92
CA PRO A 194 27.23 -7.63 -6.08
C PRO A 194 26.85 -7.35 -4.62
N GLY A 195 25.91 -8.14 -4.08
CA GLY A 195 25.38 -7.97 -2.71
C GLY A 195 24.31 -6.89 -2.54
N TRP A 196 24.02 -6.07 -3.58
CA TRP A 196 23.02 -4.98 -3.52
C TRP A 196 22.08 -5.04 -4.71
N GLY A 197 20.92 -5.62 -4.53
CA GLY A 197 19.89 -5.82 -5.57
C GLY A 197 18.75 -4.80 -5.53
N TRP A 198 19.07 -3.51 -5.31
CA TRP A 198 18.10 -2.47 -5.00
C TRP A 198 18.14 -1.29 -5.97
N PHE A 199 17.03 -0.54 -6.03
CA PHE A 199 16.83 0.62 -6.92
C PHE A 199 17.69 1.82 -6.55
N GLU A 200 17.99 2.01 -5.28
CA GLU A 200 18.65 3.19 -4.73
C GLU A 200 19.87 2.77 -3.90
N PRO A 201 20.84 3.68 -3.65
CA PRO A 201 21.93 3.39 -2.74
C PRO A 201 21.50 3.12 -1.29
N VAL A 202 20.26 3.47 -0.95
CA VAL A 202 19.71 3.41 0.42
C VAL A 202 18.41 2.62 0.44
N LEU A 203 18.11 1.98 1.57
CA LEU A 203 16.76 1.56 1.92
C LEU A 203 16.08 2.70 2.71
N SER A 204 14.80 2.92 2.49
CA SER A 204 14.05 3.91 3.24
C SER A 204 12.64 3.40 3.57
N TYR A 205 11.57 4.09 3.19
CA TYR A 205 10.19 3.72 3.50
C TYR A 205 9.46 3.16 2.27
N ASP A 206 8.38 2.43 2.53
CA ASP A 206 7.46 1.90 1.49
C ASP A 206 8.22 1.13 0.39
N ASN A 207 9.26 0.39 0.82
CA ASN A 207 10.26 -0.18 -0.08
C ASN A 207 9.64 -1.13 -1.10
N ALA A 208 8.76 -2.03 -0.67
CA ALA A 208 8.17 -3.05 -1.54
C ALA A 208 7.35 -2.44 -2.70
N ARG A 209 6.92 -1.17 -2.62
CA ARG A 209 6.17 -0.48 -3.69
C ARG A 209 6.99 -0.28 -4.96
N LEU A 210 8.31 -0.12 -4.84
CA LEU A 210 9.18 -0.03 -6.03
C LEU A 210 9.17 -1.34 -6.82
N CYS A 211 9.26 -2.47 -6.11
CA CYS A 211 9.17 -3.80 -6.72
C CYS A 211 7.78 -4.05 -7.32
N GLU A 212 6.72 -3.73 -6.58
CA GLU A 212 5.34 -3.85 -7.05
C GLU A 212 5.11 -3.06 -8.33
N ALA A 213 5.53 -1.79 -8.36
CA ALA A 213 5.38 -0.93 -9.53
C ALA A 213 6.12 -1.49 -10.75
N LEU A 214 7.36 -1.97 -10.58
CA LEU A 214 8.14 -2.54 -11.67
C LEU A 214 7.50 -3.83 -12.21
N MET A 215 7.03 -4.73 -11.35
CA MET A 215 6.31 -5.94 -11.76
C MET A 215 5.01 -5.61 -12.51
N ARG A 216 4.25 -4.61 -12.06
CA ARG A 216 3.04 -4.12 -12.74
C ARG A 216 3.35 -3.60 -14.13
N ALA A 217 4.37 -2.76 -14.26
CA ALA A 217 4.82 -2.23 -15.55
C ALA A 217 5.26 -3.36 -16.50
N GLY A 218 6.06 -4.30 -16.01
CA GLY A 218 6.47 -5.47 -16.78
C GLY A 218 5.30 -6.29 -17.30
N ARG A 219 4.35 -6.63 -16.41
CA ARG A 219 3.12 -7.35 -16.76
C ARG A 219 2.30 -6.58 -17.81
N ARG A 220 2.06 -5.29 -17.60
CA ARG A 220 1.23 -4.44 -18.48
C ARG A 220 1.83 -4.28 -19.87
N GLN A 221 3.15 -4.19 -19.96
CA GLN A 221 3.89 -4.02 -21.22
C GLN A 221 4.28 -5.35 -21.87
N GLY A 222 4.01 -6.50 -21.24
CA GLY A 222 4.47 -7.81 -21.75
C GLY A 222 5.99 -7.99 -21.69
N SER A 223 6.69 -7.26 -20.83
CA SER A 223 8.15 -7.33 -20.65
C SER A 223 8.53 -8.34 -19.57
N ALA A 224 8.86 -9.57 -19.98
CA ALA A 224 9.33 -10.60 -19.06
C ALA A 224 10.56 -10.11 -18.26
N ARG A 225 11.53 -9.46 -18.92
CA ARG A 225 12.74 -8.94 -18.28
C ARG A 225 12.41 -7.98 -17.12
N MET A 226 11.51 -7.03 -17.34
CA MET A 226 11.11 -6.06 -16.31
C MET A 226 10.40 -6.74 -15.15
N THR A 227 9.56 -7.74 -15.43
CA THR A 227 8.89 -8.55 -14.41
C THR A 227 9.89 -9.37 -13.60
N ASP A 228 10.84 -10.04 -14.26
CA ASP A 228 11.86 -10.88 -13.61
C ASP A 228 12.83 -10.03 -12.77
N ASP A 229 13.26 -8.87 -13.25
CA ASP A 229 14.10 -7.94 -12.49
C ASP A 229 13.34 -7.38 -11.26
N GLY A 230 12.04 -7.12 -11.38
CA GLY A 230 11.17 -6.73 -10.25
C GLY A 230 11.03 -7.83 -9.20
N LEU A 231 10.82 -9.09 -9.63
CA LEU A 231 10.80 -10.27 -8.76
C LEU A 231 12.15 -10.48 -8.05
N ALA A 232 13.26 -10.32 -8.78
CA ALA A 232 14.61 -10.46 -8.20
C ALA A 232 14.90 -9.39 -7.15
N ALA A 233 14.49 -8.13 -7.39
CA ALA A 233 14.61 -7.05 -6.42
C ALA A 233 13.74 -7.33 -5.18
N PHE A 234 12.54 -7.87 -5.36
CA PHE A 234 11.67 -8.24 -4.24
C PHE A 234 12.21 -9.43 -3.43
N GLU A 235 12.80 -10.45 -4.07
CA GLU A 235 13.48 -11.54 -3.37
C GLU A 235 14.69 -11.02 -2.57
N TRP A 236 15.45 -10.06 -3.11
CA TRP A 236 16.53 -9.41 -2.39
C TRP A 236 15.99 -8.61 -1.17
N LEU A 237 14.93 -7.81 -1.35
CA LEU A 237 14.29 -7.07 -0.25
C LEU A 237 13.80 -8.02 0.86
N LYS A 238 13.20 -9.14 0.49
CA LYS A 238 12.74 -10.18 1.44
C LYS A 238 13.88 -10.69 2.32
N GLN A 239 15.11 -10.80 1.79
CA GLN A 239 16.27 -11.18 2.59
C GLN A 239 16.66 -10.08 3.58
N MET A 240 16.55 -8.81 3.18
CA MET A 240 16.79 -7.66 4.07
C MET A 240 15.71 -7.52 5.15
N GLN A 241 14.47 -7.92 4.84
CA GLN A 241 13.31 -7.89 5.74
C GLN A 241 13.17 -9.20 6.57
N ARG A 242 14.26 -9.82 6.90
CA ARG A 242 14.28 -11.07 7.68
C ARG A 242 15.11 -10.92 8.93
N SER A 243 14.53 -11.24 10.10
CA SER A 243 15.26 -11.37 11.37
C SER A 243 16.09 -12.64 11.40
N GLU A 244 17.01 -12.75 12.35
CA GLU A 244 17.82 -13.98 12.58
C GLU A 244 16.94 -15.19 12.88
N ALA A 245 15.81 -14.99 13.57
CA ALA A 245 14.83 -16.04 13.87
C ALA A 245 13.92 -16.39 12.66
N GLY A 246 14.06 -15.69 11.53
CA GLY A 246 13.28 -15.92 10.31
C GLY A 246 11.92 -15.22 10.26
N GLN A 247 11.61 -14.38 11.24
CA GLN A 247 10.40 -13.54 11.27
C GLN A 247 10.53 -12.38 10.26
N PHE A 248 9.40 -11.80 9.86
CA PHE A 248 9.40 -10.53 9.14
C PHE A 248 9.96 -9.42 10.03
N ARG A 249 10.81 -8.59 9.44
CA ARG A 249 11.41 -7.40 10.04
C ARG A 249 11.30 -6.26 9.06
N ALA A 250 10.44 -5.28 9.33
CA ALA A 250 10.37 -4.06 8.54
C ALA A 250 11.72 -3.32 8.56
N ILE A 251 12.03 -2.60 7.48
CA ILE A 251 13.24 -1.75 7.45
C ILE A 251 13.04 -0.61 8.47
N GLY A 252 13.92 -0.56 9.46
CA GLY A 252 13.81 0.43 10.53
C GLY A 252 14.18 1.84 10.09
N THR A 253 13.45 2.84 10.58
CA THR A 253 13.65 4.26 10.22
C THR A 253 15.02 4.80 10.67
N GLU A 254 15.60 4.26 11.73
CA GLU A 254 16.97 4.60 12.18
C GLU A 254 18.03 4.29 11.13
N GLY A 255 17.74 3.36 10.20
CA GLY A 255 18.62 2.95 9.11
C GLY A 255 18.53 3.82 7.86
N PHE A 256 17.58 4.73 7.77
CA PHE A 256 17.37 5.53 6.56
C PHE A 256 18.60 6.39 6.21
N GLY A 257 18.87 6.51 4.90
CA GLY A 257 20.00 7.28 4.39
C GLY A 257 21.37 6.61 4.48
N ARG A 258 21.47 5.36 4.98
CA ARG A 258 22.72 4.58 5.01
C ARG A 258 22.98 3.92 3.66
N ALA A 259 23.90 4.48 2.89
CA ALA A 259 24.21 3.99 1.55
C ALA A 259 24.94 2.63 1.57
N PHE A 260 24.41 1.67 0.78
CA PHE A 260 24.96 0.32 0.59
C PHE A 260 25.29 -0.42 1.88
N ALA A 261 24.43 -0.24 2.88
CA ALA A 261 24.60 -0.82 4.20
C ALA A 261 23.36 -1.63 4.60
N ASP A 262 23.59 -2.67 5.41
CA ASP A 262 22.49 -3.44 5.98
C ASP A 262 21.52 -2.54 6.76
N PRO A 263 20.21 -2.80 6.69
CA PRO A 263 19.23 -2.00 7.42
C PRO A 263 19.39 -2.14 8.93
N LEU A 264 19.07 -1.08 9.67
CA LEU A 264 18.88 -1.17 11.12
C LEU A 264 17.47 -1.69 11.42
N SER A 265 17.32 -2.35 12.58
CA SER A 265 16.10 -3.09 12.91
C SER A 265 14.93 -2.20 13.33
N PHE A 266 15.18 -0.98 13.84
CA PHE A 266 14.16 -0.13 14.45
C PHE A 266 14.24 1.31 13.93
N ASP A 267 13.24 2.14 14.05
CA ASP A 267 11.83 1.87 14.34
C ASP A 267 11.13 1.16 13.17
N GLN A 268 10.36 0.08 13.43
CA GLN A 268 9.63 -0.61 12.36
C GLN A 268 8.22 -0.04 12.24
N GLN A 269 7.81 0.30 11.02
CA GLN A 269 6.51 0.91 10.75
C GLN A 269 5.53 -0.06 10.07
N PRO A 270 4.23 -0.05 10.43
CA PRO A 270 3.18 -0.89 9.84
C PRO A 270 3.07 -0.82 8.33
N LEU A 271 3.38 0.33 7.74
CA LEU A 271 3.38 0.59 6.30
C LEU A 271 4.23 -0.42 5.52
N GLU A 272 5.41 -0.78 6.05
CA GLU A 272 6.33 -1.73 5.39
C GLU A 272 5.73 -3.14 5.28
N ALA A 273 5.03 -3.60 6.31
CA ALA A 273 4.37 -4.91 6.28
C ALA A 273 3.23 -4.94 5.26
N TRP A 274 2.38 -3.90 5.22
CA TRP A 274 1.33 -3.80 4.19
C TRP A 274 1.91 -3.77 2.78
N ALA A 275 2.90 -2.91 2.51
CA ALA A 275 3.53 -2.83 1.19
C ALA A 275 4.11 -4.18 0.75
N THR A 276 4.74 -4.91 1.69
CA THR A 276 5.29 -6.25 1.44
C THR A 276 4.19 -7.27 1.10
N ILE A 277 3.05 -7.23 1.80
CA ILE A 277 1.91 -8.13 1.53
C ILE A 277 1.34 -7.91 0.12
N ASP A 278 1.13 -6.65 -0.29
CA ASP A 278 0.62 -6.35 -1.62
C ASP A 278 1.61 -6.74 -2.73
N ALA A 279 2.91 -6.46 -2.53
CA ALA A 279 3.95 -6.87 -3.47
C ALA A 279 4.05 -8.40 -3.59
N ALA A 280 3.86 -9.14 -2.48
CA ALA A 280 3.85 -10.60 -2.48
C ALA A 280 2.62 -11.17 -3.20
N ASP A 281 1.43 -10.58 -3.03
CA ASP A 281 0.22 -10.95 -3.77
C ASP A 281 0.43 -10.79 -5.30
N LEU A 282 1.01 -9.67 -5.72
CA LEU A 282 1.35 -9.45 -7.13
C LEU A 282 2.44 -10.41 -7.63
N ALA A 283 3.49 -10.65 -6.82
CA ALA A 283 4.57 -11.57 -7.18
C ALA A 283 4.02 -12.99 -7.41
N PHE A 284 3.06 -13.45 -6.58
CA PHE A 284 2.33 -14.69 -6.84
C PHE A 284 1.55 -14.64 -8.14
N ALA A 285 0.80 -13.57 -8.38
CA ALA A 285 -0.02 -13.41 -9.59
C ALA A 285 0.80 -13.44 -10.91
N VAL A 286 2.06 -13.00 -10.89
CA VAL A 286 2.91 -12.96 -12.09
C VAL A 286 3.83 -14.19 -12.23
N SER A 287 4.15 -14.90 -11.14
CA SER A 287 5.10 -16.03 -11.15
C SER A 287 4.45 -17.39 -10.89
N GLY A 288 3.28 -17.44 -10.24
CA GLY A 288 2.67 -18.67 -9.74
C GLY A 288 3.42 -19.34 -8.57
N ASP A 289 4.40 -18.68 -7.98
CA ASP A 289 5.26 -19.26 -6.94
C ASP A 289 4.61 -19.14 -5.55
N GLU A 290 4.26 -20.28 -4.96
CA GLU A 290 3.62 -20.42 -3.65
C GLU A 290 4.44 -19.85 -2.47
N ARG A 291 5.71 -19.53 -2.67
CA ARG A 291 6.52 -18.85 -1.65
C ARG A 291 5.98 -17.46 -1.31
N TRP A 292 5.34 -16.77 -2.26
CA TRP A 292 4.89 -15.41 -2.07
C TRP A 292 3.67 -15.29 -1.14
N PRO A 293 2.59 -16.09 -1.29
CA PRO A 293 1.53 -16.14 -0.29
C PRO A 293 2.02 -16.49 1.11
N ALA A 294 2.98 -17.42 1.23
CA ALA A 294 3.60 -17.75 2.52
C ALA A 294 4.36 -16.57 3.12
N TYR A 295 5.05 -15.79 2.30
CA TYR A 295 5.75 -14.59 2.74
C TYR A 295 4.79 -13.46 3.13
N ALA A 296 3.71 -13.25 2.38
CA ALA A 296 2.64 -12.32 2.75
C ALA A 296 2.09 -12.65 4.14
N TRP A 297 1.85 -13.94 4.42
CA TRP A 297 1.42 -14.39 5.74
C TRP A 297 2.47 -14.13 6.83
N THR A 298 3.75 -14.34 6.54
CA THR A 298 4.84 -14.02 7.47
C THR A 298 4.87 -12.54 7.80
N ALA A 299 4.70 -11.65 6.80
CA ALA A 299 4.61 -10.21 7.02
C ALA A 299 3.35 -9.82 7.82
N PHE A 300 2.22 -10.48 7.58
CA PHE A 300 1.00 -10.23 8.34
C PHE A 300 1.11 -10.62 9.82
N ARG A 301 1.77 -11.72 10.13
CA ARG A 301 1.99 -12.18 11.51
C ARG A 301 2.80 -11.20 12.35
N TRP A 302 3.58 -10.32 11.73
CA TRP A 302 4.27 -9.22 12.41
C TRP A 302 3.29 -8.33 13.18
N TYR A 303 2.11 -8.02 12.61
CA TYR A 303 1.06 -7.28 13.31
C TYR A 303 0.53 -8.00 14.54
N LEU A 304 0.54 -9.33 14.53
CA LEU A 304 0.01 -10.18 15.59
C LEU A 304 1.03 -10.51 16.69
N GLY A 305 2.25 -9.95 16.61
CA GLY A 305 3.30 -10.14 17.60
C GLY A 305 4.35 -11.17 17.25
N ASP A 306 4.30 -11.80 16.07
CA ASP A 306 5.40 -12.60 15.55
C ASP A 306 6.48 -11.69 14.94
N ASN A 307 7.14 -10.95 15.80
CA ASN A 307 8.16 -9.96 15.52
C ASN A 307 9.31 -10.05 16.55
N GLU A 308 10.38 -9.31 16.35
CA GLU A 308 11.61 -9.42 17.16
C GLU A 308 11.40 -9.08 18.65
N VAL A 309 10.35 -8.32 19.00
CA VAL A 309 10.04 -7.93 20.40
C VAL A 309 8.96 -8.83 21.01
N GLY A 310 8.21 -9.57 20.19
CA GLY A 310 7.15 -10.47 20.64
C GLY A 310 5.89 -9.73 21.14
N VAL A 311 5.63 -8.50 20.64
CA VAL A 311 4.46 -7.70 21.06
C VAL A 311 3.53 -7.46 19.87
N PRO A 312 2.20 -7.60 20.05
CA PRO A 312 1.24 -7.25 19.01
C PRO A 312 1.28 -5.76 18.68
N ILE A 313 1.21 -5.46 17.38
CA ILE A 313 1.06 -4.10 16.86
C ILE A 313 -0.40 -3.80 16.51
N ALA A 314 -1.19 -4.84 16.18
CA ALA A 314 -2.61 -4.71 15.92
C ALA A 314 -3.43 -4.66 17.21
N SER A 315 -4.40 -3.76 17.27
CA SER A 315 -5.48 -3.73 18.25
C SER A 315 -6.71 -4.42 17.68
N LEU A 316 -6.79 -5.75 17.86
CA LEU A 316 -7.83 -6.57 17.22
C LEU A 316 -9.25 -6.24 17.68
N GLY A 317 -9.42 -5.67 18.89
CA GLY A 317 -10.73 -5.36 19.46
C GLY A 317 -11.50 -4.26 18.73
N ASP A 318 -10.80 -3.27 18.18
CA ASP A 318 -11.36 -2.10 17.48
C ASP A 318 -10.79 -1.89 16.05
N GLY A 319 -9.92 -2.77 15.60
CA GLY A 319 -9.27 -2.66 14.30
C GLY A 319 -8.20 -1.56 14.23
N GLY A 320 -7.70 -1.09 15.37
CA GLY A 320 -6.60 -0.14 15.46
C GLY A 320 -5.24 -0.77 15.16
N CYS A 321 -4.24 0.07 15.02
CA CYS A 321 -2.84 -0.33 14.87
C CYS A 321 -1.94 0.67 15.56
N PHE A 322 -0.98 0.20 16.32
CA PHE A 322 0.04 1.02 16.96
C PHE A 322 1.03 1.55 15.91
N ASP A 323 1.60 2.75 16.15
CA ASP A 323 2.37 3.50 15.15
C ASP A 323 3.72 2.87 14.79
N GLY A 324 4.22 1.94 15.59
CA GLY A 324 5.44 1.25 15.25
C GLY A 324 5.94 0.32 16.34
N LEU A 325 6.97 -0.47 15.97
CA LEU A 325 7.69 -1.36 16.86
C LEU A 325 9.07 -0.76 17.15
N MET A 326 9.25 -0.33 18.40
CA MET A 326 10.52 0.12 18.95
C MET A 326 11.35 -1.09 19.43
N SER A 327 12.59 -0.87 19.82
CA SER A 327 13.50 -1.95 20.24
C SER A 327 13.06 -2.72 21.48
N ASP A 328 12.16 -2.18 22.29
CA ASP A 328 11.72 -2.74 23.57
C ASP A 328 10.20 -2.75 23.77
N ARG A 329 9.43 -2.10 22.88
CA ARG A 329 7.98 -1.93 23.02
C ARG A 329 7.32 -1.50 21.72
N ALA A 330 5.97 -1.49 21.68
CA ALA A 330 5.19 -0.78 20.69
C ALA A 330 5.07 0.72 21.02
N ASN A 331 5.04 1.58 20.00
CA ASN A 331 4.56 2.96 20.13
C ASN A 331 3.04 2.94 20.16
N LEU A 332 2.44 3.17 21.31
CA LEU A 332 1.01 2.93 21.56
C LEU A 332 0.06 3.96 20.94
N ASN A 333 0.55 4.96 20.23
CA ASN A 333 -0.30 5.83 19.42
C ASN A 333 -0.88 5.04 18.22
N GLN A 334 -2.01 5.47 17.72
CA GLN A 334 -2.74 4.83 16.61
C GLN A 334 -3.06 5.87 15.54
N GLY A 335 -2.03 6.35 14.85
CA GLY A 335 -2.16 7.32 13.76
C GLY A 335 -2.82 6.72 12.51
N ALA A 336 -3.25 7.58 11.63
CA ALA A 336 -3.98 7.22 10.41
C ALA A 336 -3.22 6.22 9.54
N GLU A 337 -1.94 6.49 9.23
CA GLU A 337 -1.11 5.61 8.40
C GLU A 337 -1.07 4.18 8.93
N SER A 338 -0.87 4.02 10.25
CA SER A 338 -0.74 2.71 10.88
C SER A 338 -2.05 1.94 10.88
N VAL A 339 -3.15 2.62 11.23
CA VAL A 339 -4.50 2.04 11.20
C VAL A 339 -4.87 1.60 9.77
N LEU A 340 -4.65 2.46 8.78
CA LEU A 340 -4.92 2.16 7.38
C LEU A 340 -4.07 0.99 6.87
N SER A 341 -2.77 0.96 7.20
CA SER A 341 -1.85 -0.10 6.81
C SER A 341 -2.30 -1.46 7.32
N PHE A 342 -2.73 -1.56 8.58
CA PHE A 342 -3.26 -2.80 9.13
C PHE A 342 -4.56 -3.23 8.45
N GLN A 343 -5.49 -2.30 8.19
CA GLN A 343 -6.76 -2.62 7.54
C GLN A 343 -6.58 -3.05 6.09
N PHE A 344 -5.65 -2.45 5.35
CA PHE A 344 -5.24 -2.95 4.03
C PHE A 344 -4.65 -4.35 4.10
N ALA A 345 -3.78 -4.61 5.07
CA ALA A 345 -3.20 -5.93 5.30
C ALA A 345 -4.28 -6.99 5.57
N CYS A 346 -5.30 -6.66 6.39
CA CYS A 346 -6.46 -7.53 6.61
C CYS A 346 -7.22 -7.84 5.31
N CYS A 347 -7.50 -6.81 4.50
CA CYS A 347 -8.17 -6.99 3.21
C CYS A 347 -7.36 -7.88 2.26
N ALA A 348 -6.04 -7.66 2.17
CA ALA A 348 -5.15 -8.40 1.30
C ALA A 348 -5.01 -9.87 1.71
N ILE A 349 -4.80 -10.15 2.99
CA ILE A 349 -4.69 -11.52 3.51
C ILE A 349 -5.98 -12.31 3.31
N GLN A 350 -7.14 -11.70 3.50
CA GLN A 350 -8.41 -12.37 3.21
C GLN A 350 -8.60 -12.68 1.72
N ARG A 351 -8.11 -11.80 0.83
CA ARG A 351 -8.12 -12.05 -0.63
C ARG A 351 -7.22 -13.24 -0.98
N ILE A 352 -5.98 -13.26 -0.48
CA ILE A 352 -5.01 -14.35 -0.69
C ILE A 352 -5.59 -15.68 -0.18
N GLY A 353 -6.21 -15.71 1.01
CA GLY A 353 -6.82 -16.91 1.58
C GLY A 353 -7.95 -17.48 0.72
N ARG A 354 -8.84 -16.62 0.19
CA ARG A 354 -9.94 -17.05 -0.69
C ARG A 354 -9.43 -17.63 -2.02
N MET A 355 -8.36 -17.10 -2.58
CA MET A 355 -7.77 -17.61 -3.82
C MET A 355 -7.20 -19.02 -3.62
N ALA A 356 -6.54 -19.27 -2.48
CA ALA A 356 -6.03 -20.61 -2.13
C ALA A 356 -7.16 -21.65 -1.97
N GLU A 357 -8.30 -21.28 -1.37
CA GLU A 357 -9.48 -22.17 -1.23
C GLU A 357 -10.08 -22.53 -2.59
N THR A 358 -10.16 -21.57 -3.50
CA THR A 358 -10.76 -21.77 -4.84
C THR A 358 -9.85 -22.64 -5.71
N GLY A 359 -8.53 -22.46 -5.67
CA GLY A 359 -7.57 -23.31 -6.37
C GLY A 359 -7.63 -24.77 -5.93
N SER A 360 -7.65 -25.03 -4.63
CA SER A 360 -7.75 -26.37 -4.06
C SER A 360 -9.07 -27.08 -4.43
N SER A 361 -10.17 -26.34 -4.57
CA SER A 361 -11.49 -26.90 -4.92
C SER A 361 -11.57 -27.31 -6.41
N ILE A 362 -10.82 -26.66 -7.29
CA ILE A 362 -10.75 -26.99 -8.72
C ILE A 362 -9.91 -28.26 -8.94
N GLU A 363 -8.79 -28.41 -8.23
CA GLU A 363 -7.94 -29.60 -8.29
C GLU A 363 -8.65 -30.87 -7.80
N GLN A 364 -9.43 -30.75 -6.70
CA GLN A 364 -10.22 -31.86 -6.18
C GLN A 364 -11.35 -32.30 -7.14
N LYS A 365 -11.98 -31.37 -7.86
CA LYS A 365 -13.01 -31.73 -8.87
C LYS A 365 -12.38 -32.30 -10.16
N GLY A 366 -11.20 -31.85 -10.54
CA GLY A 366 -10.46 -32.40 -11.69
C GLY A 366 -10.00 -33.85 -11.45
N SER A 367 -9.58 -34.21 -10.24
CA SER A 367 -9.16 -35.55 -9.89
C SER A 367 -10.34 -36.54 -9.74
N ALA A 368 -11.53 -36.05 -9.35
CA ALA A 368 -12.74 -36.86 -9.23
C ALA A 368 -13.44 -37.15 -10.57
N SER A 369 -13.13 -36.40 -11.63
CA SER A 369 -13.65 -36.62 -13.00
C SER A 369 -12.73 -37.46 -13.88
N ALA A 370 -11.53 -37.82 -13.39
CA ALA A 370 -10.54 -38.66 -14.07
C ALA A 370 -10.44 -40.09 -13.53
N SER A 371 -11.31 -40.45 -12.60
CA SER A 371 -11.53 -41.82 -12.07
C SER A 371 -12.91 -42.35 -12.50
#